data_a481b727bdce00c3d0261c3911c1be9c
#
_entry.id   a481b727bdce00c3d0261c3911c1be9c
#
_cell.length_a   1.000
_cell.length_b   1.000
_cell.length_c   1.000
_cell.angle_alpha   90.00
_cell.angle_beta   90.00
_cell.angle_gamma   90.00
#
_symmetry.space_group_name_H-M   'P 1'
#
loop_
_entity.id
_entity.type
_entity.pdbx_description
1 polymer ?
#
loop_
_entity_poly.entity_id
_entity_poly.type
_entity_poly.pdbx_seq_one_letter_code
_entity_poly.pdbx_strand_id
1 'polypeptide(L)'
;MMPPKMVGRNNVQVRLSAIAMAAVLALFAAACGSSTSPSTVSTVGITGSPPAVGATSQFSAIATLSDGTTLDVTNVSTWMSSNTAEAVVSSTGLVTGVTAGTVTVQATYQSVTGSDQIAPTQ
;
A
#
# COMPACT_ATOMS: atom_id res chain seq x y z
N MET A 1 -65.32 -21.06 -0.76
CA MET A 1 -64.89 -20.85 0.24
C MET A 1 -63.48 -20.75 0.36
N MET A 2 -62.81 -21.09 0.88
CA MET A 2 -61.51 -21.15 1.20
C MET A 2 -60.52 -20.76 0.20
N PRO A 3 -60.72 -20.89 -0.94
CA PRO A 3 -59.69 -20.64 -1.94
C PRO A 3 -58.99 -19.32 -1.86
N PRO A 4 -59.68 -18.29 -1.71
CA PRO A 4 -59.03 -17.00 -1.81
C PRO A 4 -57.96 -16.76 -0.76
N LYS A 5 -58.13 -17.38 0.30
CA LYS A 5 -57.24 -17.17 1.34
C LYS A 5 -55.84 -17.58 1.01
N MET A 6 -55.69 -18.61 0.37
CA MET A 6 -54.42 -19.13 0.07
C MET A 6 -53.64 -18.17 -0.78
N VAL A 7 -54.32 -17.57 -1.67
CA VAL A 7 -53.69 -16.65 -2.57
C VAL A 7 -53.02 -15.50 -1.84
N GLY A 8 -53.70 -15.00 -0.89
CA GLY A 8 -53.15 -13.90 -0.11
C GLY A 8 -51.87 -14.26 0.57
N ARG A 9 -51.82 -15.44 1.04
CA ARG A 9 -50.61 -15.84 1.71
C ARG A 9 -49.42 -15.88 0.84
N ASN A 10 -49.60 -16.35 -0.35
CA ASN A 10 -48.49 -16.41 -1.28
C ASN A 10 -47.88 -15.04 -1.51
N ASN A 11 -48.72 -14.08 -1.60
CA ASN A 11 -48.23 -12.75 -1.82
C ASN A 11 -47.37 -12.26 -0.68
N VAL A 12 -47.76 -12.63 0.50
CA VAL A 12 -46.99 -12.23 1.68
C VAL A 12 -45.55 -12.73 1.58
N GLN A 13 -45.42 -13.96 1.14
CA GLN A 13 -44.10 -14.53 1.10
C GLN A 13 -43.19 -13.83 0.11
N VAL A 14 -43.74 -13.46 -0.98
CA VAL A 14 -42.94 -12.74 -1.98
C VAL A 14 -42.41 -11.45 -1.39
N ARG A 15 -43.23 -10.77 -0.64
CA ARG A 15 -42.78 -9.53 -0.03
C ARG A 15 -41.66 -9.75 0.94
N LEU A 16 -41.70 -10.81 1.67
CA LEU A 16 -40.64 -11.10 2.60
C LEU A 16 -39.31 -11.28 1.92
N SER A 17 -39.32 -11.92 0.79
CA SER A 17 -38.08 -12.09 0.04
C SER A 17 -37.50 -10.77 -0.36
N ALA A 18 -38.32 -9.87 -0.81
CA ALA A 18 -37.84 -8.57 -1.19
C ALA A 18 -37.22 -7.82 -0.01
N ILE A 19 -37.85 -7.96 1.13
CA ILE A 19 -37.33 -7.32 2.32
C ILE A 19 -35.94 -7.85 2.66
N ALA A 20 -35.76 -9.13 2.53
CA ALA A 20 -34.48 -9.72 2.82
C ALA A 20 -33.38 -9.16 1.91
N MET A 21 -33.70 -8.99 0.66
CA MET A 21 -32.74 -8.41 -0.26
C MET A 21 -32.36 -7.00 0.15
N ALA A 22 -33.33 -6.23 0.53
CA ALA A 22 -33.06 -4.87 0.94
C ALA A 22 -32.16 -4.83 2.18
N ALA A 23 -32.37 -5.75 3.08
CA ALA A 23 -31.54 -5.79 4.27
C ALA A 23 -30.07 -6.05 3.93
N VAL A 24 -29.83 -6.95 3.00
CA VAL A 24 -28.47 -7.24 2.58
C VAL A 24 -27.81 -6.01 1.99
N LEU A 25 -28.53 -5.29 1.16
CA LEU A 25 -27.99 -4.08 0.57
C LEU A 25 -27.68 -3.04 1.64
N ALA A 26 -28.50 -2.94 2.63
CA ALA A 26 -28.26 -1.98 3.70
C ALA A 26 -26.97 -2.28 4.43
N LEU A 27 -26.70 -3.53 4.69
CA LEU A 27 -25.46 -3.90 5.33
C LEU A 27 -24.26 -3.54 4.50
N PHE A 28 -24.34 -3.81 3.23
CA PHE A 28 -23.25 -3.49 2.35
C PHE A 28 -23.00 -1.99 2.32
N ALA A 29 -24.03 -1.21 2.23
CA ALA A 29 -23.89 0.23 2.21
C ALA A 29 -23.27 0.74 3.51
N ALA A 30 -23.66 0.18 4.64
CA ALA A 30 -23.09 0.59 5.90
C ALA A 30 -21.61 0.28 5.97
N ALA A 31 -21.20 -0.88 5.49
CA ALA A 31 -19.79 -1.20 5.45
C ALA A 31 -19.01 -0.25 4.58
N CYS A 32 -19.54 0.09 3.42
CA CYS A 32 -18.90 1.07 2.58
C CYS A 32 -18.83 2.43 3.24
N GLY A 33 -19.89 2.83 3.91
CA GLY A 33 -19.92 4.11 4.56
C GLY A 33 -18.91 4.24 5.69
N SER A 34 -18.67 3.16 6.40
CA SER A 34 -17.76 3.22 7.53
C SER A 34 -16.30 3.37 7.11
N SER A 35 -15.96 3.02 5.90
CA SER A 35 -14.58 3.12 5.43
C SER A 35 -14.48 4.13 4.29
N THR A 36 -15.01 5.32 4.50
CA THR A 36 -15.10 6.31 3.44
C THR A 36 -13.78 6.93 3.07
N SER A 37 -12.84 7.03 4.00
CA SER A 37 -11.58 7.70 3.73
C SER A 37 -10.59 6.70 3.17
N PRO A 38 -10.11 6.90 1.94
CA PRO A 38 -9.04 6.05 1.44
C PRO A 38 -7.77 6.29 2.25
N SER A 39 -7.01 5.24 2.46
CA SER A 39 -5.74 5.35 3.14
C SER A 39 -4.73 6.06 2.24
N THR A 40 -4.03 7.01 2.81
CA THR A 40 -2.98 7.74 2.10
C THR A 40 -1.63 7.37 2.67
N VAL A 41 -0.58 7.55 1.88
CA VAL A 41 0.77 7.27 2.36
C VAL A 41 1.14 8.35 3.36
N SER A 42 1.53 7.91 4.54
CA SER A 42 1.96 8.79 5.62
C SER A 42 3.48 8.95 5.63
N THR A 43 4.21 7.85 5.54
CA THR A 43 5.67 7.86 5.52
C THR A 43 6.18 6.76 4.59
N VAL A 44 7.42 6.93 4.13
CA VAL A 44 8.16 5.89 3.41
C VAL A 44 9.44 5.64 4.20
N GLY A 45 9.65 4.41 4.62
CA GLY A 45 10.86 4.00 5.30
C GLY A 45 11.75 3.20 4.37
N ILE A 46 13.05 3.41 4.45
CA ILE A 46 14.04 2.67 3.67
C ILE A 46 14.84 1.80 4.61
N THR A 47 15.07 0.55 4.22
CA THR A 47 15.91 -0.37 4.97
C THR A 47 16.86 -1.09 4.02
N GLY A 48 18.07 -1.32 4.48
CA GLY A 48 19.10 -2.01 3.72
C GLY A 48 20.43 -1.86 4.42
N SER A 49 21.44 -2.56 3.93
CA SER A 49 22.80 -2.44 4.45
C SER A 49 23.69 -1.80 3.40
N PRO A 50 24.59 -0.90 3.79
CA PRO A 50 25.49 -0.27 2.83
C PRO A 50 26.31 -1.33 2.09
N PRO A 51 26.42 -1.25 0.77
CA PRO A 51 27.26 -2.16 0.02
C PRO A 51 28.72 -1.81 0.19
N ALA A 52 29.62 -2.78 -0.04
CA ALA A 52 31.02 -2.47 -0.22
C ALA A 52 31.23 -1.82 -1.59
N VAL A 53 32.34 -1.12 -1.73
CA VAL A 53 32.72 -0.55 -3.03
C VAL A 53 32.86 -1.67 -4.06
N GLY A 54 32.18 -1.53 -5.18
CA GLY A 54 32.13 -2.55 -6.23
C GLY A 54 31.09 -3.62 -6.01
N ALA A 55 30.39 -3.61 -4.90
CA ALA A 55 29.35 -4.60 -4.58
C ALA A 55 27.97 -3.97 -4.64
N THR A 56 26.95 -4.82 -4.58
CA THR A 56 25.56 -4.37 -4.59
C THR A 56 24.85 -4.83 -3.33
N SER A 57 23.83 -4.09 -2.95
CA SER A 57 22.96 -4.43 -1.81
C SER A 57 21.53 -4.07 -2.15
N GLN A 58 20.60 -4.94 -1.84
CA GLN A 58 19.19 -4.70 -2.08
C GLN A 58 18.60 -3.90 -0.92
N PHE A 59 18.00 -2.78 -1.25
CA PHE A 59 17.26 -1.95 -0.31
C PHE A 59 15.78 -2.11 -0.54
N SER A 60 15.01 -1.91 0.51
CA SER A 60 13.55 -2.02 0.47
C SER A 60 12.93 -0.71 0.92
N ALA A 61 11.84 -0.34 0.28
CA ALA A 61 11.04 0.81 0.67
C ALA A 61 9.68 0.33 1.15
N ILE A 62 9.31 0.76 2.35
CA ILE A 62 8.04 0.37 2.97
C ILE A 62 7.24 1.64 3.25
N ALA A 63 6.07 1.73 2.66
CA ALA A 63 5.15 2.83 2.91
C ALA A 63 4.27 2.49 4.10
N THR A 64 4.10 3.43 5.01
CA THR A 64 3.13 3.33 6.10
C THR A 64 1.95 4.21 5.73
N LEU A 65 0.77 3.65 5.79
CA LEU A 65 -0.46 4.33 5.42
C LEU A 65 -1.10 5.00 6.63
N SER A 66 -2.03 5.91 6.37
CA SER A 66 -2.70 6.68 7.42
C SER A 66 -3.51 5.82 8.37
N ASP A 67 -3.87 4.60 7.97
CA ASP A 67 -4.58 3.65 8.82
C ASP A 67 -3.64 2.76 9.63
N GLY A 68 -2.33 2.98 9.54
CA GLY A 68 -1.33 2.21 10.26
C GLY A 68 -0.85 0.96 9.54
N THR A 69 -1.42 0.62 8.41
CA THR A 69 -0.96 -0.53 7.64
C THR A 69 0.30 -0.19 6.85
N THR A 70 1.04 -1.22 6.44
CA THR A 70 2.26 -1.03 5.67
C THR A 70 2.17 -1.72 4.33
N LEU A 71 2.91 -1.21 3.35
CA LEU A 71 2.91 -1.71 1.99
C LEU A 71 4.33 -1.68 1.46
N ASP A 72 4.79 -2.78 0.89
CA ASP A 72 6.11 -2.82 0.25
C ASP A 72 6.00 -2.11 -1.10
N VAL A 73 6.71 -1.00 -1.22
CA VAL A 73 6.69 -0.16 -2.42
C VAL A 73 8.06 -0.12 -3.09
N THR A 74 8.92 -1.08 -2.81
CA THR A 74 10.29 -1.12 -3.33
C THR A 74 10.33 -0.99 -4.85
N ASN A 75 9.50 -1.75 -5.56
CA ASN A 75 9.55 -1.80 -7.02
C ASN A 75 8.69 -0.75 -7.71
N VAL A 76 7.95 0.03 -6.94
CA VAL A 76 7.06 1.06 -7.49
C VAL A 76 7.45 2.46 -7.03
N SER A 77 8.45 2.58 -6.18
CA SER A 77 8.99 3.87 -5.74
C SER A 77 9.99 4.39 -6.77
N THR A 78 10.14 5.71 -6.78
CA THR A 78 11.20 6.35 -7.54
C THR A 78 12.42 6.46 -6.65
N TRP A 79 13.49 5.79 -7.03
CA TRP A 79 14.72 5.75 -6.26
C TRP A 79 15.71 6.79 -6.76
N MET A 80 16.47 7.36 -5.84
CA MET A 80 17.44 8.41 -6.18
C MET A 80 18.60 8.36 -5.21
N SER A 81 19.80 8.65 -5.72
CA SER A 81 21.02 8.80 -4.93
C SER A 81 21.42 10.26 -4.93
N SER A 82 21.85 10.76 -3.77
CA SER A 82 22.32 12.16 -3.67
C SER A 82 23.67 12.37 -4.35
N ASN A 83 24.45 11.31 -4.51
CA ASN A 83 25.75 11.39 -5.16
C ASN A 83 26.04 10.08 -5.88
N THR A 84 25.86 10.07 -7.18
CA THR A 84 26.04 8.87 -7.98
C THR A 84 27.53 8.52 -8.18
N ALA A 85 28.43 9.40 -7.83
CA ALA A 85 29.85 9.09 -7.83
C ALA A 85 30.23 8.21 -6.63
N GLU A 86 29.42 8.17 -5.60
CA GLU A 86 29.67 7.34 -4.43
C GLU A 86 28.82 6.09 -4.41
N ALA A 87 27.55 6.21 -4.79
CA ALA A 87 26.66 5.07 -4.92
C ALA A 87 25.56 5.36 -5.93
N VAL A 88 25.17 4.35 -6.66
CA VAL A 88 24.03 4.44 -7.59
C VAL A 88 22.94 3.50 -7.09
N VAL A 89 21.69 3.84 -7.40
CA VAL A 89 20.55 3.01 -7.03
C VAL A 89 19.71 2.75 -8.27
N SER A 90 19.27 1.50 -8.44
CA SER A 90 18.41 1.10 -9.55
C SER A 90 16.95 1.39 -9.23
N SER A 91 16.10 1.29 -10.25
CA SER A 91 14.66 1.46 -10.07
C SER A 91 14.02 0.40 -9.17
N THR A 92 14.73 -0.66 -8.85
CA THR A 92 14.25 -1.72 -7.96
C THR A 92 14.86 -1.65 -6.57
N GLY A 93 15.60 -0.57 -6.27
CA GLY A 93 16.21 -0.40 -4.96
C GLY A 93 17.55 -1.10 -4.79
N LEU A 94 18.16 -1.56 -5.88
CA LEU A 94 19.48 -2.20 -5.81
C LEU A 94 20.55 -1.10 -5.80
N VAL A 95 21.29 -1.00 -4.71
CA VAL A 95 22.32 0.01 -4.52
C VAL A 95 23.68 -0.59 -4.83
N THR A 96 24.47 0.10 -5.63
CA THR A 96 25.85 -0.29 -5.97
C THR A 96 26.80 0.74 -5.38
N GLY A 97 27.78 0.27 -4.61
CA GLY A 97 28.83 1.14 -4.09
C GLY A 97 29.85 1.45 -5.17
N VAL A 98 30.16 2.71 -5.37
CA VAL A 98 31.13 3.16 -6.38
C VAL A 98 32.42 3.61 -5.72
N THR A 99 32.32 4.46 -4.72
CA THR A 99 33.48 4.89 -3.92
C THR A 99 33.05 5.02 -2.47
N ALA A 100 34.03 5.00 -1.58
CA ALA A 100 33.74 5.20 -0.16
C ALA A 100 33.34 6.65 0.07
N GLY A 101 32.34 6.87 0.91
CA GLY A 101 31.83 8.19 1.22
C GLY A 101 30.40 8.09 1.72
N THR A 102 29.85 9.21 2.15
CA THR A 102 28.50 9.24 2.68
C THR A 102 27.53 9.72 1.61
N VAL A 103 26.49 8.95 1.36
CA VAL A 103 25.49 9.26 0.35
C VAL A 103 24.10 9.00 0.90
N THR A 104 23.13 9.79 0.47
CA THR A 104 21.74 9.60 0.87
C THR A 104 20.97 8.92 -0.27
N VAL A 105 20.36 7.79 0.05
CA VAL A 105 19.47 7.08 -0.86
C VAL A 105 18.04 7.49 -0.53
N GLN A 106 17.25 7.80 -1.54
CA GLN A 106 15.88 8.24 -1.38
C GLN A 106 14.94 7.37 -2.19
N ALA A 107 13.74 7.15 -1.65
CA ALA A 107 12.66 6.50 -2.37
C ALA A 107 11.40 7.34 -2.22
N THR A 108 10.76 7.65 -3.31
CA THR A 108 9.53 8.45 -3.33
C THR A 108 8.38 7.60 -3.83
N TYR A 109 7.30 7.58 -3.06
CA TYR A 109 6.07 6.89 -3.42
C TYR A 109 4.89 7.80 -3.10
N GLN A 110 4.04 8.05 -4.11
CA GLN A 110 2.88 8.93 -3.98
C GLN A 110 3.23 10.28 -3.34
N SER A 111 4.31 10.88 -3.81
CA SER A 111 4.79 12.19 -3.35
C SER A 111 5.34 12.21 -1.93
N VAL A 112 5.47 11.06 -1.28
CA VAL A 112 6.09 10.95 0.04
C VAL A 112 7.47 10.34 -0.15
N THR A 113 8.50 11.01 0.36
CA THR A 113 9.89 10.60 0.21
C THR A 113 10.44 10.09 1.53
N GLY A 114 11.04 8.91 1.48
CA GLY A 114 11.86 8.39 2.54
C GLY A 114 13.33 8.52 2.17
N SER A 115 14.21 8.58 3.15
CA SER A 115 15.64 8.69 2.91
C SER A 115 16.42 7.89 3.92
N ASP A 116 17.57 7.38 3.49
CA ASP A 116 18.50 6.68 4.37
C ASP A 116 19.92 7.09 3.97
N GLN A 117 20.73 7.40 4.97
CA GLN A 117 22.10 7.81 4.76
C GLN A 117 23.01 6.59 4.91
N ILE A 118 23.76 6.30 3.89
CA ILE A 118 24.63 5.13 3.86
C ILE A 118 26.06 5.54 3.56
N ALA A 119 26.98 4.68 3.91
CA ALA A 119 28.41 4.90 3.64
C ALA A 119 28.96 3.59 3.07
N PRO A 120 29.14 3.50 1.74
CA PRO A 120 29.81 2.36 1.16
C PRO A 120 31.19 2.16 1.78
N THR A 121 31.53 0.90 2.07
CA THR A 121 32.79 0.58 2.74
C THR A 121 33.79 0.00 1.77
N GLN A 122 35.07 0.14 2.10
CA GLN A 122 36.14 -0.42 1.28
C GLN A 122 36.28 -1.91 1.48
#